data_23effbbfb41f7dce7f38caa96af0a87c
#
_entry.id   23effbbfb41f7dce7f38caa96af0a87c
#
_cell.length_a   1.000
_cell.length_b   1.000
_cell.length_c   1.000
_cell.angle_alpha   90.00
_cell.angle_beta   90.00
_cell.angle_gamma   90.00
#
_symmetry.space_group_name_H-M   'P 1'
#
loop_
_entity.id
_entity.type
_entity.pdbx_description
1 polymer ?
#
loop_
_entity_poly.entity_id
_entity_poly.type
_entity_poly.pdbx_seq_one_letter_code
_entity_poly.pdbx_strand_id
1 'polypeptide(L)'
;MERLTKKQIIEETAEEYNSKNRATAYLMSAELAVCKYITENGKMCAVGRCMKNPVDRSAQIDVVYRRFGGDDLFKDEYKGHSVQFWTDLQNFHDTKKNWNKNGLSKRGETTKKHLIVLYGETT
;
A
#
# COMPACT_ATOMS: atom_id res chain seq x y z
N MET A 1 11.85 -11.39 15.70
CA MET A 1 11.48 -11.15 14.31
C MET A 1 11.99 -9.79 13.87
N GLU A 2 12.76 -9.76 12.80
CA GLU A 2 13.27 -8.51 12.27
C GLU A 2 12.16 -7.74 11.54
N ARG A 3 12.16 -6.44 11.73
CA ARG A 3 11.25 -5.56 11.01
C ARG A 3 11.77 -5.33 9.60
N LEU A 4 10.85 -5.30 8.64
CA LEU A 4 11.19 -5.01 7.26
C LEU A 4 11.53 -3.54 7.08
N THR A 5 12.52 -3.25 6.26
CA THR A 5 12.86 -1.87 5.89
C THR A 5 11.84 -1.34 4.89
N LYS A 6 11.80 -0.03 4.73
CA LYS A 6 10.92 0.60 3.73
C LYS A 6 11.23 0.08 2.33
N LYS A 7 12.51 -0.07 1.98
CA LYS A 7 12.92 -0.63 0.69
C LYS A 7 12.38 -2.05 0.50
N GLN A 8 12.50 -2.90 1.51
CA GLN A 8 11.98 -4.27 1.45
C GLN A 8 10.47 -4.29 1.25
N ILE A 9 9.73 -3.40 1.92
CA ILE A 9 8.28 -3.32 1.79
C ILE A 9 7.90 -2.82 0.39
N ILE A 10 8.62 -1.85 -0.15
CA ILE A 10 8.39 -1.37 -1.52
C ILE A 10 8.61 -2.50 -2.53
N GLU A 11 9.72 -3.22 -2.40
CA GLU A 11 10.05 -4.32 -3.31
C GLU A 11 9.03 -5.46 -3.21
N GLU A 12 8.62 -5.81 -1.99
CA GLU A 12 7.61 -6.83 -1.75
C GLU A 12 6.27 -6.44 -2.37
N THR A 13 5.88 -5.17 -2.21
CA THR A 13 4.65 -4.64 -2.81
C THR A 13 4.71 -4.73 -4.32
N ALA A 14 5.84 -4.37 -4.92
CA ALA A 14 6.01 -4.42 -6.37
C ALA A 14 5.90 -5.83 -6.92
N GLU A 15 6.35 -6.84 -6.17
CA GLU A 15 6.27 -8.24 -6.59
C GLU A 15 4.90 -8.86 -6.38
N GLU A 16 4.16 -8.39 -5.36
CA GLU A 16 2.87 -8.98 -4.97
C GLU A 16 1.74 -8.65 -5.93
N TYR A 17 1.77 -7.50 -6.59
CA TYR A 17 0.60 -6.97 -7.30
C TYR A 17 0.77 -6.93 -8.82
N ASN A 18 -0.38 -6.97 -9.48
CA ASN A 18 -0.55 -6.68 -10.90
C ASN A 18 -1.92 -6.02 -11.07
N SER A 19 -2.30 -5.71 -12.30
CA SER A 19 -3.57 -5.01 -12.54
C SER A 19 -4.80 -5.84 -12.17
N LYS A 20 -4.66 -7.16 -12.03
CA LYS A 20 -5.79 -8.06 -11.74
C LYS A 20 -6.00 -8.29 -10.25
N ASN A 21 -4.94 -8.39 -9.47
CA ASN A 21 -5.06 -8.72 -8.05
C ASN A 21 -5.04 -7.51 -7.14
N ARG A 22 -4.86 -6.34 -7.69
CA ARG A 22 -4.83 -5.09 -6.95
C ARG A 22 -6.22 -4.76 -6.42
N ALA A 23 -6.32 -4.53 -5.10
CA ALA A 23 -7.59 -4.13 -4.49
C ALA A 23 -7.85 -2.68 -4.83
N THR A 24 -8.89 -2.42 -5.56
CA THR A 24 -9.30 -1.07 -5.91
C THR A 24 -10.70 -0.79 -5.39
N ALA A 25 -10.85 0.37 -4.78
CA ALA A 25 -12.16 0.87 -4.40
C ALA A 25 -12.64 1.78 -5.51
N TYR A 26 -13.75 1.40 -6.12
CA TYR A 26 -14.41 2.26 -7.09
C TYR A 26 -15.58 2.91 -6.40
N LEU A 27 -15.53 4.21 -6.31
CA LEU A 27 -16.71 4.96 -5.97
C LEU A 27 -17.51 5.22 -7.24
N MET A 28 -18.78 5.42 -7.09
CA MET A 28 -19.69 5.69 -8.19
C MET A 28 -19.33 6.92 -9.00
N SER A 29 -18.49 7.77 -8.44
CA SER A 29 -17.91 8.90 -9.13
C SER A 29 -16.43 8.60 -9.33
N ALA A 30 -15.97 8.64 -10.57
CA ALA A 30 -14.58 8.34 -10.91
C ALA A 30 -13.57 9.32 -10.30
N GLU A 31 -14.04 10.38 -9.66
CA GLU A 31 -13.20 11.42 -9.07
C GLU A 31 -12.75 11.10 -7.65
N LEU A 32 -13.37 10.11 -7.01
CA LEU A 32 -13.10 9.80 -5.60
C LEU A 32 -12.66 8.35 -5.45
N ALA A 33 -11.45 8.06 -5.90
CA ALA A 33 -10.85 6.77 -5.61
C ALA A 33 -10.47 6.75 -4.12
N VAL A 34 -11.15 5.93 -3.35
CA VAL A 34 -10.86 5.77 -1.93
C VAL A 34 -10.20 4.42 -1.72
N CYS A 35 -9.14 4.40 -0.93
CA CYS A 35 -8.43 3.18 -0.59
C CYS A 35 -9.37 2.20 0.14
N LYS A 36 -9.40 0.98 -0.31
CA LYS A 36 -10.10 -0.11 0.37
C LYS A 36 -9.07 -1.15 0.81
N TYR A 37 -8.92 -1.35 2.10
CA TYR A 37 -7.86 -2.19 2.65
C TYR A 37 -8.10 -3.67 2.44
N ILE A 38 -9.36 -4.09 2.36
CA ILE A 38 -9.74 -5.43 1.97
C ILE A 38 -11.06 -5.37 1.20
N THR A 39 -11.15 -6.10 0.10
CA THR A 39 -12.38 -6.18 -0.70
C THR A 39 -13.22 -7.37 -0.26
N GLU A 40 -14.47 -7.43 -0.74
CA GLU A 40 -15.39 -8.51 -0.43
C GLU A 40 -14.86 -9.88 -0.86
N ASN A 41 -14.09 -9.92 -1.93
CA ASN A 41 -13.49 -11.17 -2.42
C ASN A 41 -12.07 -11.39 -1.88
N GLY A 42 -11.70 -10.72 -0.81
CA GLY A 42 -10.47 -10.98 -0.09
C GLY A 42 -9.21 -10.34 -0.65
N LYS A 43 -9.31 -9.50 -1.67
CA LYS A 43 -8.16 -8.77 -2.17
C LYS A 43 -7.77 -7.66 -1.20
N MET A 44 -6.50 -7.53 -0.92
CA MET A 44 -5.98 -6.52 0.01
C MET A 44 -5.13 -5.50 -0.73
N CYS A 45 -5.22 -4.23 -0.33
CA CYS A 45 -4.32 -3.21 -0.85
C CYS A 45 -2.94 -3.33 -0.21
N ALA A 46 -1.98 -2.56 -0.71
CA ALA A 46 -0.60 -2.63 -0.26
C ALA A 46 -0.46 -2.42 1.26
N VAL A 47 -1.23 -1.49 1.81
CA VAL A 47 -1.21 -1.21 3.25
C VAL A 47 -2.05 -2.22 4.04
N GLY A 48 -3.23 -2.59 3.51
CA GLY A 48 -4.10 -3.57 4.16
C GLY A 48 -3.41 -4.91 4.38
N ARG A 49 -2.61 -5.33 3.42
CA ARG A 49 -1.82 -6.57 3.50
C ARG A 49 -0.87 -6.57 4.70
N CYS A 50 -0.41 -5.40 5.10
CA CYS A 50 0.53 -5.24 6.21
C CYS A 50 -0.17 -5.09 7.58
N MET A 51 -1.48 -4.95 7.59
CA MET A 51 -2.26 -4.83 8.83
C MET A 51 -2.51 -6.19 9.47
N LYS A 52 -2.58 -6.19 10.79
CA LYS A 52 -2.97 -7.40 11.55
C LYS A 52 -4.36 -7.86 11.16
N ASN A 53 -5.30 -6.91 11.10
CA ASN A 53 -6.66 -7.13 10.65
C ASN A 53 -7.00 -5.99 9.69
N PRO A 54 -7.04 -6.25 8.38
CA PRO A 54 -7.34 -5.18 7.42
C PRO A 54 -8.67 -4.50 7.75
N VAL A 55 -8.63 -3.18 7.80
CA VAL A 55 -9.82 -2.39 8.15
C VAL A 55 -10.84 -2.48 7.01
N ASP A 56 -12.06 -2.92 7.35
CA ASP A 56 -13.12 -3.04 6.37
C ASP A 56 -13.87 -1.71 6.20
N ARG A 57 -13.16 -0.72 5.69
CA ARG A 57 -13.76 0.58 5.34
C ARG A 57 -12.83 1.32 4.38
N SER A 58 -13.44 2.17 3.58
CA SER A 58 -12.72 3.05 2.69
C SER A 58 -12.39 4.35 3.42
N ALA A 59 -11.12 4.62 3.63
CA ALA A 59 -10.67 5.84 4.30
C ALA A 59 -9.22 6.11 3.93
N GLN A 60 -8.80 7.36 4.06
CA GLN A 60 -7.41 7.75 3.89
C GLN A 60 -6.57 7.09 4.97
N ILE A 61 -5.35 6.70 4.63
CA ILE A 61 -4.48 5.99 5.58
C ILE A 61 -4.17 6.84 6.83
N ASP A 62 -4.05 8.14 6.70
CA ASP A 62 -3.77 9.01 7.84
C ASP A 62 -4.92 8.99 8.86
N VAL A 63 -6.15 8.90 8.38
CA VAL A 63 -7.33 8.79 9.26
C VAL A 63 -7.35 7.43 9.96
N VAL A 64 -7.12 6.37 9.20
CA VAL A 64 -7.11 5.00 9.74
C VAL A 64 -5.98 4.83 10.76
N TYR A 65 -4.79 5.33 10.43
CA TYR A 65 -3.63 5.27 11.31
C TYR A 65 -3.91 5.93 12.67
N ARG A 66 -4.51 7.13 12.65
CA ARG A 66 -4.82 7.85 13.89
C ARG A 66 -5.94 7.21 14.71
N ARG A 67 -6.95 6.65 14.04
CA ARG A 67 -8.14 6.11 14.71
C ARG A 67 -7.97 4.70 15.25
N PHE A 68 -7.12 3.89 14.61
CA PHE A 68 -7.05 2.46 14.89
C PHE A 68 -5.71 2.02 15.48
N GLY A 69 -5.02 2.91 16.17
CA GLY A 69 -3.88 2.53 16.99
C GLY A 69 -2.50 2.85 16.44
N GLY A 70 -2.41 3.60 15.34
CA GLY A 70 -1.11 3.97 14.79
C GLY A 70 -0.30 2.75 14.38
N ASP A 71 0.94 2.67 14.83
CA ASP A 71 1.85 1.58 14.50
C ASP A 71 1.32 0.20 14.90
N ASP A 72 0.51 0.13 15.96
CA ASP A 72 -0.10 -1.12 16.42
C ASP A 72 -1.11 -1.71 15.45
N LEU A 73 -1.54 -0.95 14.45
CA LEU A 73 -2.40 -1.42 13.40
C LEU A 73 -1.73 -2.51 12.54
N PHE A 74 -0.41 -2.50 12.48
CA PHE A 74 0.37 -3.34 11.57
C PHE A 74 0.91 -4.61 12.23
N LYS A 75 1.16 -5.63 11.39
CA LYS A 75 1.89 -6.82 11.80
C LYS A 75 3.29 -6.40 12.29
N ASP A 76 3.86 -7.18 13.20
CA ASP A 76 5.12 -6.80 13.87
C ASP A 76 6.25 -6.50 12.88
N GLU A 77 6.38 -7.27 11.81
CA GLU A 77 7.43 -7.08 10.81
C GLU A 77 7.26 -5.78 9.98
N TYR A 78 6.09 -5.18 10.03
CA TYR A 78 5.78 -3.95 9.29
C TYR A 78 5.74 -2.70 10.16
N LYS A 79 6.03 -2.80 11.44
CA LYS A 79 6.01 -1.65 12.35
C LYS A 79 7.26 -0.77 12.18
N GLY A 80 7.18 0.45 12.69
CA GLY A 80 8.31 1.37 12.74
C GLY A 80 8.39 2.34 11.58
N HIS A 81 7.31 2.49 10.81
CA HIS A 81 7.30 3.38 9.65
C HIS A 81 6.31 4.52 9.84
N SER A 82 6.61 5.68 9.24
CA SER A 82 5.76 6.86 9.34
C SER A 82 4.48 6.71 8.53
N VAL A 83 3.45 7.48 8.90
CA VAL A 83 2.22 7.52 8.12
C VAL A 83 2.47 8.05 6.71
N GLN A 84 3.46 8.90 6.52
CA GLN A 84 3.83 9.41 5.20
C GLN A 84 4.32 8.27 4.29
N PHE A 85 5.13 7.37 4.82
CA PHE A 85 5.57 6.18 4.08
C PHE A 85 4.36 5.35 3.62
N TRP A 86 3.45 5.07 4.53
CA TRP A 86 2.26 4.27 4.22
C TRP A 86 1.36 4.97 3.19
N THR A 87 1.23 6.28 3.29
CA THR A 87 0.47 7.07 2.32
C THR A 87 1.10 6.97 0.93
N ASP A 88 2.40 7.13 0.83
CA ASP A 88 3.11 7.05 -0.45
C ASP A 88 3.04 5.64 -1.05
N LEU A 89 3.17 4.61 -0.21
CA LEU A 89 3.05 3.22 -0.66
C LEU A 89 1.65 2.95 -1.20
N GLN A 90 0.63 3.45 -0.51
CA GLN A 90 -0.75 3.28 -0.94
C GLN A 90 -1.03 3.99 -2.26
N ASN A 91 -0.50 5.20 -2.43
CA ASN A 91 -0.62 5.92 -3.69
C ASN A 91 0.04 5.18 -4.85
N PHE A 92 1.21 4.58 -4.59
CA PHE A 92 1.89 3.74 -5.56
C PHE A 92 1.01 2.56 -5.99
N HIS A 93 0.40 1.88 -5.02
CA HIS A 93 -0.50 0.75 -5.27
C HIS A 93 -1.75 1.19 -6.03
N ASP A 94 -2.35 2.33 -5.65
CA ASP A 94 -3.63 2.77 -6.19
C ASP A 94 -3.53 3.40 -7.58
N THR A 95 -2.36 3.78 -8.02
CA THR A 95 -2.18 4.40 -9.33
C THR A 95 -2.25 3.34 -10.43
N LYS A 96 -3.37 3.30 -11.12
CA LYS A 96 -3.65 2.30 -12.16
C LYS A 96 -2.54 2.19 -13.19
N LYS A 97 -1.94 3.31 -13.59
CA LYS A 97 -0.89 3.37 -14.62
C LYS A 97 0.40 2.67 -14.21
N ASN A 98 0.59 2.38 -12.92
CA ASN A 98 1.77 1.68 -12.42
C ASN A 98 1.73 0.18 -12.69
N TRP A 99 0.59 -0.36 -13.10
CA TRP A 99 0.38 -1.80 -13.18
C TRP A 99 -0.11 -2.27 -14.53
N ASN A 100 0.34 -3.46 -14.93
CA ASN A 100 -0.22 -4.20 -16.06
C ASN A 100 -0.53 -5.63 -15.61
N LYS A 101 -0.96 -6.47 -16.53
CA LYS A 101 -1.39 -7.84 -16.16
C LYS A 101 -0.25 -8.72 -15.64
N ASN A 102 1.00 -8.36 -15.88
CA ASN A 102 2.18 -9.13 -15.48
C ASN A 102 2.91 -8.54 -14.27
N GLY A 103 2.45 -7.40 -13.74
CA GLY A 103 3.09 -6.72 -12.63
C GLY A 103 3.23 -5.23 -12.88
N LEU A 104 4.42 -4.68 -12.62
CA LEU A 104 4.67 -3.26 -12.82
C LEU A 104 4.75 -2.90 -14.30
N SER A 105 4.10 -1.79 -14.66
CA SER A 105 4.29 -1.15 -15.96
C SER A 105 5.63 -0.40 -15.97
N LYS A 106 6.01 0.15 -17.12
CA LYS A 106 7.19 1.03 -17.19
C LYS A 106 7.08 2.21 -16.24
N ARG A 107 5.90 2.81 -16.16
CA ARG A 107 5.63 3.91 -15.22
C ARG A 107 5.76 3.43 -13.77
N GLY A 108 5.25 2.24 -13.49
CA GLY A 108 5.38 1.63 -12.16
C GLY A 108 6.83 1.40 -11.77
N GLU A 109 7.66 0.95 -12.69
CA GLU A 109 9.09 0.79 -12.45
C GLU A 109 9.76 2.12 -12.12
N THR A 110 9.40 3.18 -12.81
CA THR A 110 9.93 4.52 -12.54
C THR A 110 9.47 5.00 -11.15
N THR A 111 8.21 4.82 -10.83
CA THR A 111 7.66 5.20 -9.52
C THR A 111 8.34 4.42 -8.39
N LYS A 112 8.54 3.11 -8.58
CA LYS A 112 9.24 2.26 -7.63
C LYS A 112 10.66 2.79 -7.35
N LYS A 113 11.39 3.14 -8.40
CA LYS A 113 12.74 3.70 -8.27
C LYS A 113 12.74 5.00 -7.47
N HIS A 114 11.76 5.87 -7.71
CA HIS A 114 11.61 7.12 -6.96
C HIS A 114 11.37 6.85 -5.48
N LEU A 115 10.51 5.90 -5.15
CA LEU A 115 10.24 5.54 -3.77
C LEU A 115 11.49 4.98 -3.09
N ILE A 116 12.25 4.14 -3.78
CA ILE A 116 13.48 3.57 -3.24
C ILE A 116 14.53 4.66 -2.99
N VAL A 117 14.65 5.64 -3.91
CA VAL A 117 15.54 6.79 -3.69
C VAL A 117 15.11 7.57 -2.47
N LEU A 118 13.81 7.79 -2.29
CA LEU A 118 13.28 8.57 -1.18
C LEU A 118 13.42 7.85 0.17
N TYR A 119 13.20 6.55 0.21
CA TYR A 119 13.10 5.80 1.45
C TYR A 119 14.17 4.70 1.64
N GLY A 120 14.96 4.40 0.62
CA GLY A 120 15.83 3.22 0.62
C GLY A 120 16.92 3.21 1.68
N GLU A 121 17.31 4.36 2.19
CA GLU A 121 18.34 4.47 3.22
C GLU A 121 17.75 4.58 4.64
N THR A 122 16.43 4.56 4.77
CA THR A 122 15.76 4.63 6.07
C THR A 122 15.25 3.27 6.48
N THR A 123 15.33 2.98 7.74
CA THR A 123 14.81 1.74 8.31
C THR A 123 13.48 1.93 8.99
#